data_de43cf2a4571285c9447da6028e78095
#
_entry.id   de43cf2a4571285c9447da6028e78095
#
_cell.length_a   1.000
_cell.length_b   1.000
_cell.length_c   1.000
_cell.angle_alpha   90.00
_cell.angle_beta   90.00
_cell.angle_gamma   90.00
#
_symmetry.space_group_name_H-M   'P 1'
#
loop_
_entity.id
_entity.type
_entity.pdbx_description
1 polymer ?
#
loop_
_entity_poly.entity_id
_entity_poly.type
_entity_poly.pdbx_seq_one_letter_code
_entity_poly.pdbx_strand_id
1 'polypeptide(L)'
;MKKAIITKTFITSISLLALFAPSQASAQLVPQPWVSVGSKEGDVTYAVGARALNLGVEVGNGPDGATGVDVLKFINLPVISPYVGVGLYSQDKGVAVSGGVQVGATKNVFVGAGYNSVRGLNGQLGIRF
;
A
#
# COMPACT_ATOMS: atom_id res chain seq x y z
N MET A 1 -7.68 -21.62 -8.66
CA MET A 1 -8.73 -20.71 -9.09
C MET A 1 -8.67 -19.38 -8.37
N LYS A 2 -8.77 -19.39 -7.05
CA LYS A 2 -8.71 -18.13 -6.30
C LYS A 2 -7.43 -17.35 -6.55
N LYS A 3 -6.28 -18.05 -6.62
CA LYS A 3 -5.00 -17.39 -6.86
C LYS A 3 -4.97 -16.65 -8.20
N ALA A 4 -5.54 -17.26 -9.24
CA ALA A 4 -5.58 -16.62 -10.54
C ALA A 4 -6.44 -15.37 -10.53
N ILE A 5 -7.57 -15.40 -9.84
CA ILE A 5 -8.45 -14.25 -9.73
C ILE A 5 -7.76 -13.12 -8.96
N ILE A 6 -7.11 -13.46 -7.86
CA ILE A 6 -6.38 -12.48 -7.06
C ILE A 6 -5.28 -11.82 -7.88
N THR A 7 -4.53 -12.63 -8.65
CA THR A 7 -3.46 -12.11 -9.48
C THR A 7 -4.00 -11.14 -10.52
N LYS A 8 -5.12 -11.47 -11.16
CA LYS A 8 -5.74 -10.57 -12.15
C LYS A 8 -6.16 -9.26 -11.51
N THR A 9 -6.76 -9.32 -10.33
CA THR A 9 -7.18 -8.13 -9.62
C THR A 9 -5.99 -7.24 -9.31
N PHE A 10 -4.90 -7.83 -8.87
CA PHE A 10 -3.69 -7.11 -8.55
C PHE A 10 -3.12 -6.39 -9.77
N ILE A 11 -3.00 -7.10 -10.89
CA ILE A 11 -2.47 -6.53 -12.12
C ILE A 11 -3.35 -5.39 -12.60
N THR A 12 -4.66 -5.55 -12.53
CA THR A 12 -5.59 -4.52 -12.93
C THR A 12 -5.44 -3.27 -12.06
N SER A 13 -5.27 -3.45 -10.75
CA SER A 13 -5.08 -2.32 -9.84
C SER A 13 -3.80 -1.55 -10.15
N ILE A 14 -2.72 -2.26 -10.45
CA ILE A 14 -1.46 -1.61 -10.81
C ILE A 14 -1.63 -0.83 -12.12
N SER A 15 -2.33 -1.40 -13.08
CA SER A 15 -2.58 -0.72 -14.35
C SER A 15 -3.40 0.55 -14.16
N LEU A 16 -4.40 0.52 -13.29
CA LEU A 16 -5.19 1.71 -12.99
C LEU A 16 -4.34 2.80 -12.36
N LEU A 17 -3.45 2.45 -11.44
CA LEU A 17 -2.55 3.42 -10.85
C LEU A 17 -1.66 4.06 -11.92
N ALA A 18 -1.18 3.27 -12.86
CA ALA A 18 -0.34 3.78 -13.94
C ALA A 18 -1.12 4.73 -14.84
N LEU A 19 -2.40 4.45 -15.10
CA LEU A 19 -3.23 5.31 -15.92
C LEU A 19 -3.49 6.66 -15.26
N PHE A 20 -3.51 6.69 -13.94
CA PHE A 20 -3.70 7.94 -13.22
C PHE A 20 -2.41 8.68 -12.95
N ALA A 21 -1.26 8.11 -13.33
CA ALA A 21 -0.02 8.84 -13.23
C ALA A 21 -0.12 10.07 -14.13
N PRO A 22 0.15 11.25 -13.62
CA PRO A 22 -0.08 12.47 -14.36
C PRO A 22 0.87 12.58 -15.54
N SER A 23 0.33 12.96 -16.65
CA SER A 23 1.15 13.24 -17.81
C SER A 23 1.95 14.50 -17.56
N GLN A 24 1.30 15.57 -17.21
CA GLN A 24 1.98 16.80 -16.98
C GLN A 24 1.28 17.65 -15.94
N ALA A 25 0.35 17.10 -15.30
CA ALA A 25 -0.25 17.77 -14.20
C ALA A 25 0.85 18.15 -13.26
N SER A 26 0.61 18.92 -12.35
CA SER A 26 1.56 19.34 -11.38
C SER A 26 2.36 18.15 -10.85
N ALA A 27 3.67 18.30 -10.76
CA ALA A 27 4.53 17.28 -10.18
C ALA A 27 4.10 16.92 -8.76
N GLN A 28 3.38 17.80 -8.09
CA GLN A 28 2.86 17.57 -6.77
C GLN A 28 1.85 16.44 -6.71
N LEU A 29 1.23 16.11 -7.84
CA LEU A 29 0.23 15.07 -7.91
C LEU A 29 0.79 13.75 -8.43
N VAL A 30 2.08 13.68 -8.70
CA VAL A 30 2.69 12.43 -9.14
C VAL A 30 2.61 11.41 -8.01
N PRO A 31 1.96 10.25 -8.23
CA PRO A 31 1.88 9.25 -7.19
C PRO A 31 3.25 8.70 -6.84
N GLN A 32 3.44 8.38 -5.58
CA GLN A 32 4.66 7.76 -5.09
C GLN A 32 4.33 6.29 -4.78
N PRO A 33 4.74 5.36 -5.63
CA PRO A 33 4.37 3.96 -5.45
C PRO A 33 5.30 3.24 -4.48
N TRP A 34 4.76 2.19 -3.87
CA TRP A 34 5.57 1.30 -3.05
C TRP A 34 5.06 -0.12 -3.15
N VAL A 35 5.93 -1.05 -2.75
CA VAL A 35 5.56 -2.44 -2.54
C VAL A 35 5.76 -2.75 -1.07
N SER A 36 4.99 -3.71 -0.58
CA SER A 36 5.00 -4.08 0.82
C SER A 36 5.02 -5.60 0.94
N VAL A 37 5.81 -6.10 1.88
CA VAL A 37 5.85 -7.52 2.22
C VAL A 37 5.66 -7.62 3.71
N GLY A 38 4.78 -8.51 4.13
CA GLY A 38 4.46 -8.67 5.53
C GLY A 38 4.30 -10.12 5.93
N SER A 39 3.96 -10.30 7.20
CA SER A 39 3.74 -11.62 7.74
C SER A 39 2.61 -11.56 8.75
N LYS A 40 1.68 -12.51 8.63
CA LYS A 40 0.56 -12.63 9.54
C LYS A 40 0.33 -14.11 9.82
N GLU A 41 0.51 -14.49 11.07
CA GLU A 41 0.24 -15.87 11.52
C GLU A 41 0.97 -16.92 10.66
N GLY A 42 2.20 -16.62 10.31
CA GLY A 42 3.01 -17.53 9.51
C GLY A 42 2.84 -17.41 8.01
N ASP A 43 1.85 -16.64 7.55
CA ASP A 43 1.65 -16.43 6.12
C ASP A 43 2.34 -15.16 5.65
N VAL A 44 2.96 -15.24 4.47
CA VAL A 44 3.54 -14.08 3.83
C VAL A 44 2.43 -13.29 3.14
N THR A 45 2.44 -11.98 3.32
CA THR A 45 1.44 -11.11 2.73
C THR A 45 2.12 -10.06 1.85
N TYR A 46 1.39 -9.53 0.88
CA TYR A 46 1.92 -8.58 -0.09
C TYR A 46 0.95 -7.44 -0.30
N ALA A 47 1.49 -6.30 -0.68
CA ALA A 47 0.65 -5.19 -1.10
C ALA A 47 1.43 -4.29 -2.05
N VAL A 48 0.68 -3.55 -2.85
CA VAL A 48 1.22 -2.43 -3.62
C VAL A 48 0.38 -1.22 -3.30
N GLY A 49 1.00 -0.08 -3.25
CA GLY A 49 0.30 1.15 -2.92
C GLY A 49 0.88 2.34 -3.64
N ALA A 50 0.17 3.44 -3.52
CA ALA A 50 0.63 4.72 -4.05
C ALA A 50 0.04 5.84 -3.22
N ARG A 51 0.80 6.90 -3.10
CA ARG A 51 0.38 8.08 -2.35
C ARG A 51 0.50 9.30 -3.23
N ALA A 52 -0.51 10.16 -3.15
CA ALA A 52 -0.46 11.50 -3.73
C ALA A 52 -0.84 12.46 -2.61
N LEU A 53 0.01 13.46 -2.36
CA LEU A 53 -0.16 14.38 -1.24
C LEU A 53 -0.17 13.58 0.08
N ASN A 54 -1.22 13.69 0.86
CA ASN A 54 -1.31 13.00 2.15
C ASN A 54 -2.29 11.83 2.14
N LEU A 55 -2.69 11.39 0.96
CA LEU A 55 -3.66 10.31 0.84
C LEU A 55 -3.06 9.16 0.04
N GLY A 56 -3.21 7.95 0.53
CA GLY A 56 -2.69 6.77 -0.13
C GLY A 56 -3.75 5.69 -0.28
N VAL A 57 -3.50 4.81 -1.23
CA VAL A 57 -4.32 3.62 -1.45
C VAL A 57 -3.38 2.43 -1.57
N GLU A 58 -3.75 1.34 -0.94
CA GLU A 58 -2.95 0.13 -0.96
C GLU A 58 -3.86 -1.05 -1.26
N VAL A 59 -3.41 -1.93 -2.15
CA VAL A 59 -4.13 -3.16 -2.49
C VAL A 59 -3.27 -4.32 -2.07
N GLY A 60 -3.81 -5.25 -1.31
CA GLY A 60 -3.01 -6.30 -0.76
C GLY A 60 -3.68 -7.65 -0.65
N ASN A 61 -2.85 -8.66 -0.41
CA ASN A 61 -3.28 -10.02 -0.13
C ASN A 61 -2.99 -10.34 1.33
N GLY A 62 -4.00 -10.85 2.01
CA GLY A 62 -3.86 -11.33 3.37
C GLY A 62 -3.85 -12.85 3.43
N PRO A 63 -3.94 -13.41 4.64
CA PRO A 63 -4.00 -14.86 4.82
C PRO A 63 -5.26 -15.44 4.17
N ASP A 64 -5.21 -16.74 3.87
CA ASP A 64 -6.35 -17.50 3.35
C ASP A 64 -6.87 -16.98 2.02
N GLY A 65 -6.01 -16.37 1.24
CA GLY A 65 -6.39 -15.83 -0.07
C GLY A 65 -7.21 -14.56 0.01
N ALA A 66 -7.23 -13.88 1.14
CA ALA A 66 -7.94 -12.62 1.27
C ALA A 66 -7.30 -11.56 0.38
N THR A 67 -8.14 -10.70 -0.17
CA THR A 67 -7.72 -9.55 -0.97
C THR A 67 -8.47 -8.34 -0.46
N GLY A 68 -7.80 -7.22 -0.40
CA GLY A 68 -8.43 -6.03 0.12
C GLY A 68 -7.82 -4.74 -0.35
N VAL A 69 -8.46 -3.67 0.04
CA VAL A 69 -8.05 -2.30 -0.29
C VAL A 69 -8.04 -1.48 0.99
N ASP A 70 -6.96 -0.75 1.19
CA ASP A 70 -6.83 0.17 2.32
C ASP A 70 -6.69 1.60 1.81
N VAL A 71 -7.30 2.53 2.52
CA VAL A 71 -7.10 3.96 2.32
C VAL A 71 -6.25 4.46 3.48
N LEU A 72 -5.18 5.15 3.18
CA LEU A 72 -4.21 5.60 4.17
C LEU A 72 -4.17 7.12 4.21
N LYS A 73 -4.10 7.65 5.40
CA LYS A 73 -3.92 9.08 5.62
C LYS A 73 -2.53 9.30 6.19
N PHE A 74 -1.73 10.11 5.50
CA PHE A 74 -0.37 10.41 5.92
C PHE A 74 -0.29 11.77 6.58
N ILE A 75 0.62 11.87 7.55
CA ILE A 75 0.99 13.13 8.15
C ILE A 75 2.35 13.47 7.59
N ASN A 76 2.42 14.54 6.81
CA ASN A 76 3.67 14.91 6.14
C ASN A 76 4.54 15.74 7.05
N LEU A 77 5.55 15.10 7.62
CA LEU A 77 6.60 15.76 8.37
C LEU A 77 7.87 15.78 7.51
N PRO A 78 8.87 16.59 7.86
CA PRO A 78 10.02 16.78 6.98
C PRO A 78 10.74 15.52 6.52
N VAL A 79 10.95 14.55 7.41
CA VAL A 79 11.73 13.36 7.08
C VAL A 79 10.91 12.10 7.19
N ILE A 80 9.90 12.11 8.03
CA ILE A 80 9.13 10.93 8.38
C ILE A 80 7.65 11.19 8.11
N SER A 81 6.96 10.19 7.61
CA SER A 81 5.52 10.31 7.30
C SER A 81 4.76 9.19 8.00
N PRO A 82 4.27 9.44 9.20
CA PRO A 82 3.38 8.48 9.86
C PRO A 82 2.06 8.38 9.11
N TYR A 83 1.41 7.24 9.23
CA TYR A 83 0.10 7.07 8.60
C TYR A 83 -0.82 6.20 9.43
N VAL A 84 -2.11 6.37 9.20
CA VAL A 84 -3.16 5.49 9.69
C VAL A 84 -4.05 5.15 8.51
N GLY A 85 -4.71 4.00 8.57
CA GLY A 85 -5.54 3.59 7.46
C GLY A 85 -6.68 2.67 7.87
N VAL A 86 -7.65 2.55 6.98
CA VAL A 86 -8.76 1.62 7.12
C VAL A 86 -8.98 0.96 5.76
N GLY A 87 -9.45 -0.26 5.78
CA GLY A 87 -9.69 -1.00 4.56
C GLY A 87 -10.71 -2.09 4.72
N LEU A 88 -11.00 -2.75 3.61
CA LEU A 88 -11.94 -3.88 3.58
C LEU A 88 -11.28 -5.05 2.87
N TYR A 89 -11.44 -6.23 3.45
CA TYR A 89 -10.83 -7.45 2.94
C TYR A 89 -11.87 -8.54 2.78
N SER A 90 -11.62 -9.41 1.83
CA SER A 90 -12.47 -10.57 1.55
C SER A 90 -12.19 -11.72 2.52
N GLN A 91 -12.82 -12.86 2.31
CA GLN A 91 -12.63 -14.10 3.09
C GLN A 91 -12.95 -13.90 4.57
N ASP A 92 -14.02 -13.13 4.83
CA ASP A 92 -14.50 -12.87 6.20
C ASP A 92 -13.50 -12.09 7.05
N LYS A 93 -12.49 -11.51 6.45
CA LYS A 93 -11.55 -10.67 7.21
C LYS A 93 -12.17 -9.33 7.59
N GLY A 94 -13.07 -8.81 6.75
CA GLY A 94 -13.83 -7.62 7.08
C GLY A 94 -13.00 -6.35 7.07
N VAL A 95 -13.20 -5.53 8.10
CA VAL A 95 -12.53 -4.24 8.20
C VAL A 95 -11.11 -4.44 8.69
N ALA A 96 -10.17 -3.78 8.03
CA ALA A 96 -8.78 -3.73 8.46
C ALA A 96 -8.44 -2.33 8.96
N VAL A 97 -7.58 -2.26 9.96
CA VAL A 97 -6.99 -1.00 10.39
C VAL A 97 -5.49 -1.11 10.26
N SER A 98 -4.84 -0.02 9.93
CA SER A 98 -3.41 -0.03 9.73
C SER A 98 -2.77 1.24 10.26
N GLY A 99 -1.48 1.14 10.51
CA GLY A 99 -0.69 2.27 10.95
C GLY A 99 0.77 1.96 10.71
N GLY A 100 1.56 3.00 10.52
CA GLY A 100 2.97 2.81 10.27
C GLY A 100 3.66 4.12 9.95
N VAL A 101 4.83 4.01 9.36
CA VAL A 101 5.66 5.15 9.07
C VAL A 101 6.47 4.89 7.81
N GLN A 102 6.61 5.92 6.99
CA GLN A 102 7.50 5.90 5.83
C GLN A 102 8.58 6.96 6.03
N VAL A 103 9.80 6.64 5.68
CA VAL A 103 10.97 7.50 5.90
C VAL A 103 11.77 7.56 4.61
N GLY A 104 12.20 8.76 4.24
CA GLY A 104 13.05 8.91 3.06
C GLY A 104 14.43 8.32 3.32
N ALA A 105 14.86 7.39 2.47
CA ALA A 105 16.20 6.82 2.53
C ALA A 105 17.17 7.59 1.65
N THR A 106 16.71 7.99 0.47
CA THR A 106 17.44 8.85 -0.44
C THR A 106 16.47 9.84 -1.05
N LYS A 107 16.93 10.67 -1.99
CA LYS A 107 16.06 11.60 -2.71
C LYS A 107 14.92 10.89 -3.41
N ASN A 108 15.19 9.70 -3.93
CA ASN A 108 14.26 9.00 -4.80
C ASN A 108 13.70 7.70 -4.20
N VAL A 109 14.17 7.31 -3.02
CA VAL A 109 13.76 6.03 -2.42
C VAL A 109 13.30 6.28 -1.00
N PHE A 110 12.20 5.66 -0.63
CA PHE A 110 11.76 5.66 0.76
C PHE A 110 11.51 4.23 1.22
N VAL A 111 11.61 4.03 2.53
CA VAL A 111 11.32 2.76 3.17
C VAL A 111 10.24 2.99 4.21
N GLY A 112 9.58 1.94 4.59
CA GLY A 112 8.55 2.05 5.59
C GLY A 112 8.38 0.77 6.38
N ALA A 113 7.69 0.91 7.49
CA ALA A 113 7.32 -0.21 8.34
C ALA A 113 5.94 0.08 8.90
N GLY A 114 5.13 -0.96 8.99
CA GLY A 114 3.79 -0.76 9.49
C GLY A 114 3.14 -2.03 9.96
N TYR A 115 1.91 -1.90 10.40
CA TYR A 115 1.08 -3.00 10.81
C TYR A 115 -0.30 -2.84 10.17
N ASN A 116 -0.82 -3.95 9.67
CA ASN A 116 -2.18 -4.01 9.14
C ASN A 116 -2.87 -5.18 9.85
N SER A 117 -4.07 -4.97 10.36
CA SER A 117 -4.73 -5.98 11.18
C SER A 117 -5.01 -7.28 10.41
N VAL A 118 -5.09 -7.22 9.08
CA VAL A 118 -5.30 -8.41 8.25
C VAL A 118 -3.99 -8.95 7.69
N ARG A 119 -3.06 -8.07 7.29
CA ARG A 119 -1.82 -8.48 6.63
C ARG A 119 -0.63 -8.60 7.58
N GLY A 120 -0.73 -8.09 8.79
CA GLY A 120 0.32 -8.21 9.80
C GLY A 120 1.39 -7.13 9.69
N LEU A 121 2.52 -7.40 10.34
CA LEU A 121 3.68 -6.52 10.26
C LEU A 121 4.23 -6.55 8.85
N ASN A 122 4.64 -5.39 8.35
CA ASN A 122 5.13 -5.30 6.99
C ASN A 122 6.27 -4.30 6.88
N GLY A 123 7.08 -4.50 5.84
CA GLY A 123 8.10 -3.56 5.41
C GLY A 123 7.76 -3.06 4.03
N GLN A 124 8.11 -1.83 3.74
CA GLN A 124 7.73 -1.14 2.50
C GLN A 124 8.97 -0.56 1.83
N LEU A 125 8.93 -0.57 0.50
CA LEU A 125 9.98 0.03 -0.31
C LEU A 125 9.32 0.79 -1.44
N GLY A 126 9.61 2.06 -1.57
CA GLY A 126 8.94 2.90 -2.54
C GLY A 126 9.87 3.86 -3.26
N ILE A 127 9.30 4.51 -4.26
CA ILE A 127 10.03 5.42 -5.13
C ILE A 127 9.36 6.79 -5.10
N ARG A 128 10.18 7.81 -5.06
CA ARG A 128 9.77 9.21 -5.18
C ARG A 128 10.28 9.79 -6.48
N PHE A 129 9.44 10.52 -7.12
CA PHE A 129 9.82 11.22 -8.36
C PHE A 129 10.20 12.66 -8.09
#